data_b2a54742a480e9a6c3e36f881dda2d1b
#
_entry.id   b2a54742a480e9a6c3e36f881dda2d1b
#
_cell.length_a   1.000
_cell.length_b   1.000
_cell.length_c   1.000
_cell.angle_alpha   90.00
_cell.angle_beta   90.00
_cell.angle_gamma   90.00
#
_symmetry.space_group_name_H-M   'P 1'
#
loop_
_entity.id
_entity.type
_entity.pdbx_description
1 polymer ?
#
loop_
_entity_poly.entity_id
_entity_poly.type
_entity_poly.pdbx_seq_one_letter_code
_entity_poly.pdbx_strand_id
1 'polypeptide(L)'
;AITENLQREDVTPREEAAAYKRALESGRHTIESLVGKFGKSETYIRSRLKLCDLIDALAEQLDREEISVGVATEIAKYNVEVQQEVYEEHFSDGCRLSWKNARIKEIARRLYDRYMTRLDTYRFDKTECHTCHHNTANQILFKDECTDGCAGCQNRNCMMRKNDEYL
;
A
#
# COMPACT_ATOMS: atom_id res chain seq x y z
N ALA A 1 15.69 -7.26 22.10
CA ALA A 1 14.37 -7.79 21.68
C ALA A 1 13.53 -6.74 20.98
N ILE A 2 12.38 -7.11 20.35
CA ILE A 2 11.53 -6.21 19.56
C ILE A 2 11.06 -4.99 20.35
N THR A 3 10.75 -5.17 21.63
CA THR A 3 10.28 -4.10 22.53
C THR A 3 11.34 -3.02 22.73
N GLU A 4 12.58 -3.41 22.88
CA GLU A 4 13.72 -2.51 23.11
C GLU A 4 13.99 -1.63 21.89
N ASN A 5 13.90 -2.20 20.66
CA ASN A 5 14.09 -1.45 19.43
C ASN A 5 12.96 -0.45 19.16
N LEU A 6 11.72 -0.75 19.54
CA LEU A 6 10.56 0.13 19.31
C LEU A 6 10.33 1.17 20.42
N GLN A 7 11.06 1.09 21.54
CA GLN A 7 11.00 2.06 22.63
C GLN A 7 12.04 3.18 22.51
N ARG A 8 12.89 3.15 21.49
CA ARG A 8 13.85 4.22 21.23
C ARG A 8 13.12 5.44 20.65
N GLU A 9 13.49 6.63 21.07
CA GLU A 9 12.90 7.89 20.60
C GLU A 9 13.23 8.20 19.12
N ASP A 10 14.26 7.55 18.57
CA ASP A 10 14.80 7.78 17.22
C ASP A 10 14.43 6.70 16.18
N VAL A 11 13.41 5.87 16.46
CA VAL A 11 12.97 4.82 15.51
C VAL A 11 12.31 5.43 14.29
N THR A 12 12.85 5.16 13.10
CA THR A 12 12.26 5.60 11.85
C THR A 12 10.97 4.82 11.52
N PRO A 13 10.05 5.41 10.73
CA PRO A 13 8.82 4.71 10.30
C PRO A 13 9.09 3.36 9.61
N ARG A 14 10.18 3.24 8.87
CA ARG A 14 10.58 1.97 8.21
C ARG A 14 11.14 0.94 9.19
N GLU A 15 11.94 1.36 10.15
CA GLU A 15 12.43 0.46 11.20
C GLU A 15 11.29 -0.08 12.05
N GLU A 16 10.32 0.78 12.38
CA GLU A 16 9.09 0.40 13.07
C GLU A 16 8.29 -0.63 12.24
N ALA A 17 8.07 -0.35 10.95
CA ALA A 17 7.39 -1.26 10.02
C ALA A 17 8.08 -2.63 9.96
N ALA A 18 9.40 -2.65 9.79
CA ALA A 18 10.19 -3.87 9.74
C ALA A 18 10.14 -4.66 11.07
N ALA A 19 10.09 -3.97 12.21
CA ALA A 19 9.95 -4.60 13.51
C ALA A 19 8.58 -5.26 13.68
N TYR A 20 7.50 -4.60 13.28
CA TYR A 20 6.15 -5.21 13.28
C TYR A 20 6.07 -6.42 12.35
N LYS A 21 6.61 -6.31 11.14
CA LYS A 21 6.64 -7.42 10.17
C LYS A 21 7.35 -8.64 10.76
N ARG A 22 8.56 -8.47 11.29
CA ARG A 22 9.30 -9.58 11.95
C ARG A 22 8.55 -10.18 13.13
N ALA A 23 7.84 -9.35 13.90
CA ALA A 23 7.04 -9.83 15.02
C ALA A 23 5.91 -10.76 14.57
N LEU A 24 5.20 -10.39 13.51
CA LEU A 24 4.11 -11.18 12.92
C LEU A 24 4.65 -12.47 12.27
N GLU A 25 5.73 -12.38 11.50
CA GLU A 25 6.36 -13.51 10.82
C GLU A 25 6.91 -14.57 11.80
N SER A 26 7.29 -14.15 13.01
CA SER A 26 7.72 -15.08 14.07
C SER A 26 6.60 -15.99 14.57
N GLY A 27 5.34 -15.72 14.24
CA GLY A 27 4.16 -16.43 14.71
C GLY A 27 3.83 -16.23 16.20
N ARG A 28 4.63 -15.43 16.93
CA ARG A 28 4.46 -15.17 18.37
C ARG A 28 3.54 -13.98 18.67
N HIS A 29 3.25 -13.19 17.67
CA HIS A 29 2.45 -11.97 17.79
C HIS A 29 1.38 -11.92 16.71
N THR A 30 0.20 -11.43 17.09
CA THR A 30 -0.87 -11.00 16.19
C THR A 30 -0.94 -9.48 16.18
N ILE A 31 -1.69 -8.90 15.25
CA ILE A 31 -1.90 -7.43 15.23
C ILE A 31 -2.51 -6.97 16.55
N GLU A 32 -3.50 -7.69 17.09
CA GLU A 32 -4.16 -7.38 18.35
C GLU A 32 -3.14 -7.41 19.53
N SER A 33 -2.22 -8.38 19.52
CA SER A 33 -1.19 -8.44 20.56
C SER A 33 -0.19 -7.27 20.46
N LEU A 34 0.10 -6.80 19.24
CA LEU A 34 0.94 -5.61 19.02
C LEU A 34 0.22 -4.33 19.46
N VAL A 35 -1.08 -4.20 19.17
CA VAL A 35 -1.95 -3.12 19.66
C VAL A 35 -1.86 -3.02 21.18
N GLY A 36 -2.12 -4.13 21.88
CA GLY A 36 -2.04 -4.16 23.35
C GLY A 36 -0.65 -3.86 23.91
N LYS A 37 0.41 -4.33 23.23
CA LYS A 37 1.79 -4.19 23.71
C LYS A 37 2.36 -2.78 23.51
N PHE A 38 2.05 -2.13 22.38
CA PHE A 38 2.65 -0.84 22.02
C PHE A 38 1.69 0.35 22.19
N GLY A 39 0.42 0.09 22.54
CA GLY A 39 -0.59 1.15 22.72
C GLY A 39 -0.90 1.94 21.44
N LYS A 40 -0.66 1.33 20.28
CA LYS A 40 -0.99 1.91 18.97
C LYS A 40 -2.29 1.31 18.45
N SER A 41 -3.06 2.07 17.66
CA SER A 41 -4.24 1.51 17.02
C SER A 41 -3.90 0.47 15.95
N GLU A 42 -4.82 -0.43 15.65
CA GLU A 42 -4.68 -1.42 14.58
C GLU A 42 -4.41 -0.72 13.23
N THR A 43 -5.16 0.33 12.92
CA THR A 43 -4.97 1.15 11.72
C THR A 43 -3.55 1.71 11.62
N TYR A 44 -2.99 2.18 12.75
CA TYR A 44 -1.61 2.65 12.80
C TYR A 44 -0.63 1.55 12.43
N ILE A 45 -0.73 0.38 13.08
CA ILE A 45 0.18 -0.75 12.83
C ILE A 45 0.07 -1.23 11.38
N ARG A 46 -1.16 -1.36 10.85
CA ARG A 46 -1.39 -1.73 9.45
C ARG A 46 -0.79 -0.71 8.48
N SER A 47 -0.94 0.59 8.75
CA SER A 47 -0.34 1.63 7.89
C SER A 47 1.19 1.60 7.91
N ARG A 48 1.81 1.26 9.05
CA ARG A 48 3.26 1.04 9.12
C ARG A 48 3.70 -0.18 8.32
N LEU A 49 2.99 -1.29 8.43
CA LEU A 49 3.29 -2.51 7.68
C LEU A 49 3.29 -2.29 6.16
N LYS A 50 2.44 -1.39 5.66
CA LYS A 50 2.43 -1.01 4.22
C LYS A 50 3.78 -0.48 3.73
N LEU A 51 4.54 0.19 4.59
CA LEU A 51 5.85 0.72 4.22
C LEU A 51 6.88 -0.37 3.89
N CYS A 52 6.66 -1.61 4.31
CA CYS A 52 7.49 -2.74 3.95
C CYS A 52 7.37 -3.16 2.47
N ASP A 53 6.33 -2.69 1.80
CA ASP A 53 6.04 -3.01 0.40
C ASP A 53 6.47 -1.90 -0.57
N LEU A 54 7.14 -0.85 -0.05
CA LEU A 54 7.72 0.20 -0.90
C LEU A 54 8.92 -0.33 -1.71
N ILE A 55 9.03 0.13 -2.95
CA ILE A 55 10.27 -0.01 -3.72
C ILE A 55 11.39 0.81 -3.09
N ASP A 56 12.64 0.39 -3.28
CA ASP A 56 13.80 1.01 -2.63
C ASP A 56 13.90 2.53 -2.91
N ALA A 57 13.63 2.96 -4.14
CA ALA A 57 13.69 4.36 -4.53
C ALA A 57 12.72 5.26 -3.73
N LEU A 58 11.49 4.81 -3.50
CA LEU A 58 10.51 5.53 -2.67
C LEU A 58 10.84 5.42 -1.18
N ALA A 59 11.37 4.29 -0.76
CA ALA A 59 11.81 4.06 0.60
C ALA A 59 12.96 5.00 0.99
N GLU A 60 13.93 5.22 0.09
CA GLU A 60 15.00 6.20 0.29
C GLU A 60 14.47 7.63 0.39
N GLN A 61 13.47 8.00 -0.41
CA GLN A 61 12.85 9.33 -0.31
C GLN A 61 12.11 9.53 1.02
N LEU A 62 11.49 8.47 1.53
CA LEU A 62 10.88 8.50 2.87
C LEU A 62 11.94 8.68 3.96
N ASP A 63 13.07 7.98 3.87
CA ASP A 63 14.17 8.09 4.83
C ASP A 63 14.84 9.48 4.81
N ARG A 64 14.84 10.14 3.65
CA ARG A 64 15.32 11.52 3.48
C ARG A 64 14.27 12.58 3.82
N GLU A 65 13.09 12.16 4.27
CA GLU A 65 11.96 13.05 4.55
C GLU A 65 11.49 13.88 3.34
N GLU A 66 11.80 13.43 2.12
CA GLU A 66 11.36 14.08 0.88
C GLU A 66 9.88 13.77 0.58
N ILE A 67 9.37 12.65 1.08
CA ILE A 67 7.96 12.30 1.08
C ILE A 67 7.49 12.01 2.49
N SER A 68 6.23 12.34 2.79
CA SER A 68 5.65 12.02 4.10
C SER A 68 5.28 10.53 4.21
N VAL A 69 5.18 10.03 5.45
CA VAL A 69 4.69 8.68 5.75
C VAL A 69 3.32 8.42 5.12
N GLY A 70 2.41 9.41 5.14
CA GLY A 70 1.09 9.28 4.53
C GLY A 70 1.16 9.09 3.02
N VAL A 71 1.99 9.85 2.32
CA VAL A 71 2.23 9.68 0.87
C VAL A 71 2.82 8.31 0.56
N ALA A 72 3.86 7.92 1.29
CA ALA A 72 4.49 6.61 1.14
C ALA A 72 3.49 5.46 1.36
N THR A 73 2.63 5.58 2.39
CA THR A 73 1.58 4.58 2.69
C THR A 73 0.56 4.46 1.55
N GLU A 74 0.14 5.58 0.95
CA GLU A 74 -0.80 5.54 -0.17
C GLU A 74 -0.19 4.86 -1.41
N ILE A 75 1.07 5.15 -1.72
CA ILE A 75 1.76 4.54 -2.87
C ILE A 75 2.03 3.05 -2.62
N ALA A 76 2.39 2.66 -1.40
CA ALA A 76 2.67 1.28 -1.01
C ALA A 76 1.46 0.32 -1.13
N LYS A 77 0.25 0.84 -1.30
CA LYS A 77 -0.95 0.04 -1.58
C LYS A 77 -0.92 -0.60 -2.98
N TYR A 78 -0.09 -0.10 -3.87
CA TYR A 78 -0.03 -0.53 -5.26
C TYR A 78 1.15 -1.48 -5.49
N ASN A 79 1.07 -2.28 -6.56
CA ASN A 79 2.14 -3.21 -6.91
C ASN A 79 3.44 -2.49 -7.34
N VAL A 80 4.52 -3.25 -7.44
CA VAL A 80 5.86 -2.73 -7.74
C VAL A 80 5.90 -1.95 -9.06
N GLU A 81 5.20 -2.43 -10.08
CA GLU A 81 5.16 -1.80 -11.41
C GLU A 81 4.53 -0.40 -11.34
N VAL A 82 3.41 -0.28 -10.64
CA VAL A 82 2.76 1.01 -10.42
C VAL A 82 3.63 1.94 -9.59
N GLN A 83 4.25 1.43 -8.53
CA GLN A 83 5.16 2.22 -7.70
C GLN A 83 6.35 2.75 -8.51
N GLN A 84 6.92 1.92 -9.39
CA GLN A 84 8.03 2.30 -10.26
C GLN A 84 7.61 3.42 -11.23
N GLU A 85 6.46 3.27 -11.90
CA GLU A 85 5.92 4.28 -12.81
C GLU A 85 5.66 5.61 -12.09
N VAL A 86 5.04 5.55 -10.90
CA VAL A 86 4.77 6.72 -10.06
C VAL A 86 6.07 7.40 -9.63
N TYR A 87 7.09 6.63 -9.26
CA TYR A 87 8.40 7.20 -8.91
C TYR A 87 9.02 7.93 -10.10
N GLU A 88 9.08 7.29 -11.26
CA GLU A 88 9.70 7.87 -12.47
C GLU A 88 8.99 9.13 -12.94
N GLU A 89 7.66 9.16 -12.90
CA GLU A 89 6.89 10.30 -13.38
C GLU A 89 6.80 11.47 -12.40
N HIS A 90 6.84 11.21 -11.09
CA HIS A 90 6.45 12.20 -10.08
C HIS A 90 7.46 12.46 -8.96
N PHE A 91 8.43 11.58 -8.76
CA PHE A 91 9.38 11.68 -7.64
C PHE A 91 10.84 11.63 -8.05
N SER A 92 11.17 11.17 -9.27
CA SER A 92 12.53 11.15 -9.78
C SER A 92 13.08 12.57 -10.00
N ASP A 93 14.39 12.70 -10.06
CA ASP A 93 15.02 13.98 -10.36
C ASP A 93 14.67 14.45 -11.77
N GLY A 94 14.21 15.70 -11.87
CA GLY A 94 13.80 16.31 -13.13
C GLY A 94 12.40 15.93 -13.63
N CYS A 95 11.59 15.22 -12.85
CA CYS A 95 10.21 14.91 -13.20
C CYS A 95 9.39 16.20 -13.47
N ARG A 96 8.57 16.17 -14.53
CA ARG A 96 7.78 17.33 -14.96
C ARG A 96 6.61 17.68 -14.03
N LEU A 97 6.07 16.69 -13.34
CA LEU A 97 4.86 16.80 -12.50
C LEU A 97 5.14 16.22 -11.12
N SER A 98 5.99 16.90 -10.33
CA SER A 98 6.33 16.43 -8.99
C SER A 98 5.12 16.41 -8.04
N TRP A 99 4.98 15.32 -7.29
CA TRP A 99 3.99 15.17 -6.23
C TRP A 99 4.58 15.41 -4.82
N LYS A 100 5.83 15.82 -4.70
CA LYS A 100 6.50 16.01 -3.39
C LYS A 100 5.72 16.93 -2.45
N ASN A 101 5.00 17.94 -2.97
CA ASN A 101 4.19 18.87 -2.19
C ASN A 101 2.67 18.63 -2.32
N ALA A 102 2.23 17.58 -2.99
CA ALA A 102 0.81 17.29 -3.16
C ALA A 102 0.19 16.77 -1.85
N ARG A 103 -1.09 17.07 -1.65
CA ARG A 103 -1.83 16.56 -0.48
C ARG A 103 -2.06 15.06 -0.61
N ILE A 104 -1.99 14.35 0.52
CA ILE A 104 -2.19 12.89 0.57
C ILE A 104 -3.50 12.48 -0.12
N LYS A 105 -4.62 13.17 0.17
CA LYS A 105 -5.92 12.88 -0.45
C LYS A 105 -5.92 13.06 -1.97
N GLU A 106 -5.15 14.00 -2.48
CA GLU A 106 -5.03 14.23 -3.91
C GLU A 106 -4.23 13.12 -4.58
N ILE A 107 -3.13 12.71 -3.98
CA ILE A 107 -2.33 11.56 -4.44
C ILE A 107 -3.16 10.29 -4.42
N ALA A 108 -3.85 10.00 -3.32
CA ALA A 108 -4.73 8.83 -3.20
C ALA A 108 -5.78 8.79 -4.32
N ARG A 109 -6.43 9.93 -4.60
CA ARG A 109 -7.41 10.02 -5.68
C ARG A 109 -6.79 9.80 -7.05
N ARG A 110 -5.65 10.42 -7.36
CA ARG A 110 -4.95 10.27 -8.65
C ARG A 110 -4.49 8.84 -8.89
N LEU A 111 -3.97 8.17 -7.86
CA LEU A 111 -3.58 6.77 -7.91
C LEU A 111 -4.79 5.87 -8.17
N TYR A 112 -5.89 6.12 -7.45
CA TYR A 112 -7.14 5.38 -7.65
C TYR A 112 -7.67 5.54 -9.07
N ASP A 113 -7.83 6.78 -9.53
CA ASP A 113 -8.40 7.09 -10.85
C ASP A 113 -7.56 6.48 -12.00
N ARG A 114 -6.23 6.39 -11.82
CA ARG A 114 -5.33 5.91 -12.87
C ARG A 114 -5.13 4.39 -12.85
N TYR A 115 -4.96 3.80 -11.67
CA TYR A 115 -4.47 2.42 -11.53
C TYR A 115 -5.51 1.45 -10.97
N MET A 116 -6.64 1.93 -10.48
CA MET A 116 -7.67 1.09 -9.91
C MET A 116 -8.86 0.97 -10.87
N THR A 117 -9.35 -0.24 -11.05
CA THR A 117 -10.59 -0.49 -11.78
C THR A 117 -11.53 -1.30 -10.90
N ARG A 118 -12.76 -0.83 -10.69
CA ARG A 118 -13.76 -1.56 -9.92
C ARG A 118 -14.12 -2.87 -10.63
N LEU A 119 -14.16 -3.97 -9.87
CA LEU A 119 -14.50 -5.29 -10.42
C LEU A 119 -15.94 -5.38 -10.93
N ASP A 120 -16.84 -4.57 -10.42
CA ASP A 120 -18.25 -4.52 -10.86
C ASP A 120 -18.47 -3.76 -12.18
N THR A 121 -17.45 -3.04 -12.66
CA THR A 121 -17.53 -2.24 -13.91
C THR A 121 -17.77 -3.11 -15.14
N TYR A 122 -17.21 -4.33 -15.17
CA TYR A 122 -17.28 -5.24 -16.29
C TYR A 122 -18.10 -6.49 -15.99
N ARG A 123 -18.67 -7.13 -17.04
CA ARG A 123 -19.59 -8.27 -16.91
C ARG A 123 -18.98 -9.65 -17.13
N PHE A 124 -17.69 -9.76 -17.38
CA PHE A 124 -17.02 -11.05 -17.55
C PHE A 124 -17.07 -11.91 -16.27
N ASP A 125 -16.82 -13.21 -16.39
CA ASP A 125 -16.73 -14.12 -15.25
C ASP A 125 -15.55 -13.72 -14.33
N LYS A 126 -15.84 -13.52 -13.04
CA LYS A 126 -14.90 -13.06 -12.02
C LYS A 126 -14.41 -14.17 -11.10
N THR A 127 -14.70 -15.44 -11.41
CA THR A 127 -14.32 -16.58 -10.56
C THR A 127 -12.83 -16.56 -10.23
N GLU A 128 -11.97 -16.36 -11.21
CA GLU A 128 -10.52 -16.24 -11.00
C GLU A 128 -10.12 -14.97 -10.21
N CYS A 129 -10.93 -13.91 -10.30
CA CYS A 129 -10.63 -12.66 -9.60
C CYS A 129 -10.84 -12.77 -8.08
N HIS A 130 -11.64 -13.72 -7.61
CA HIS A 130 -11.90 -13.91 -6.18
C HIS A 130 -10.64 -14.32 -5.41
N THR A 131 -9.67 -14.98 -6.05
CA THR A 131 -8.40 -15.40 -5.44
C THR A 131 -7.18 -14.64 -5.97
N CYS A 132 -7.40 -13.71 -6.91
CA CYS A 132 -6.33 -12.96 -7.57
C CYS A 132 -5.65 -11.97 -6.61
N HIS A 133 -4.31 -11.93 -6.64
CA HIS A 133 -3.53 -11.00 -5.81
C HIS A 133 -3.67 -9.52 -6.21
N HIS A 134 -4.11 -9.24 -7.46
CA HIS A 134 -4.44 -7.87 -7.89
C HIS A 134 -5.82 -7.38 -7.42
N ASN A 135 -6.63 -8.26 -6.86
CA ASN A 135 -7.90 -7.89 -6.26
C ASN A 135 -7.66 -7.31 -4.85
N THR A 136 -8.04 -6.05 -4.64
CA THR A 136 -7.84 -5.35 -3.37
C THR A 136 -8.55 -6.02 -2.20
N ALA A 137 -9.64 -6.74 -2.42
CA ALA A 137 -10.31 -7.52 -1.38
C ALA A 137 -9.42 -8.64 -0.79
N ASN A 138 -8.45 -9.13 -1.56
CA ASN A 138 -7.50 -10.17 -1.12
C ASN A 138 -6.23 -9.57 -0.50
N GLN A 139 -6.05 -8.27 -0.58
CA GLN A 139 -4.89 -7.59 -0.02
C GLN A 139 -5.20 -7.12 1.40
N ILE A 140 -4.43 -7.63 2.37
CA ILE A 140 -4.58 -7.27 3.79
C ILE A 140 -4.54 -5.75 4.01
N LEU A 141 -3.79 -5.05 3.17
CA LEU A 141 -3.58 -3.61 3.25
C LEU A 141 -4.83 -2.78 2.94
N PHE A 142 -5.82 -3.34 2.22
CA PHE A 142 -7.06 -2.67 1.83
C PHE A 142 -8.30 -3.13 2.59
N LYS A 143 -8.17 -4.09 3.51
CA LYS A 143 -9.33 -4.66 4.23
C LYS A 143 -10.16 -3.60 4.95
N ASP A 144 -9.50 -2.58 5.51
CA ASP A 144 -10.17 -1.50 6.25
C ASP A 144 -10.81 -0.45 5.33
N GLU A 145 -10.48 -0.45 4.03
CA GLU A 145 -10.97 0.51 3.04
C GLU A 145 -12.06 -0.09 2.15
N CYS A 146 -12.21 -1.42 2.15
CA CYS A 146 -13.22 -2.14 1.36
C CYS A 146 -14.47 -2.47 2.20
N THR A 147 -15.05 -1.49 2.88
CA THR A 147 -16.24 -1.69 3.74
C THR A 147 -17.52 -1.96 2.96
N ASP A 148 -17.59 -1.58 1.69
CA ASP A 148 -18.84 -1.63 0.88
C ASP A 148 -18.80 -2.65 -0.27
N GLY A 149 -17.95 -3.68 -0.19
CA GLY A 149 -17.86 -4.71 -1.24
C GLY A 149 -17.28 -4.19 -2.57
N CYS A 150 -16.72 -3.00 -2.59
CA CYS A 150 -16.14 -2.37 -3.78
C CYS A 150 -14.70 -2.87 -4.02
N ALA A 151 -14.54 -4.19 -4.24
CA ALA A 151 -13.26 -4.74 -4.65
C ALA A 151 -12.80 -4.08 -5.96
N GLY A 152 -11.57 -3.59 -5.95
CA GLY A 152 -10.90 -3.02 -7.11
C GLY A 152 -9.83 -3.98 -7.65
N CYS A 153 -9.54 -3.88 -8.93
CA CYS A 153 -8.43 -4.58 -9.55
C CYS A 153 -7.33 -3.60 -9.91
N GLN A 154 -6.11 -3.90 -9.51
CA GLN A 154 -4.91 -3.10 -9.84
C GLN A 154 -4.31 -3.47 -11.20
N ASN A 155 -4.81 -4.52 -11.87
CA ASN A 155 -4.35 -4.95 -13.18
C ASN A 155 -5.38 -4.58 -14.26
N ARG A 156 -5.34 -3.32 -14.70
CA ARG A 156 -6.25 -2.79 -15.73
C ARG A 156 -6.15 -3.54 -17.04
N ASN A 157 -4.95 -3.92 -17.45
CA ASN A 157 -4.73 -4.65 -18.71
C ASN A 157 -5.41 -6.03 -18.70
N CYS A 158 -5.33 -6.75 -17.57
CA CYS A 158 -6.04 -8.01 -17.40
C CYS A 158 -7.57 -7.82 -17.48
N MET A 159 -8.09 -6.77 -16.82
CA MET A 159 -9.50 -6.43 -16.85
C MET A 159 -9.99 -6.14 -18.28
N MET A 160 -9.24 -5.33 -19.03
CA MET A 160 -9.58 -5.00 -20.42
C MET A 160 -9.57 -6.24 -21.30
N ARG A 161 -8.52 -7.07 -21.22
CA ARG A 161 -8.45 -8.31 -22.00
C ARG A 161 -9.62 -9.25 -21.71
N LYS A 162 -9.96 -9.50 -20.43
CA LYS A 162 -11.10 -10.35 -20.05
C LYS A 162 -12.42 -9.78 -20.52
N ASN A 163 -12.56 -8.47 -20.54
CA ASN A 163 -13.76 -7.84 -21.10
C ASN A 163 -13.86 -8.02 -22.62
N ASP A 164 -12.74 -7.86 -23.34
CA ASP A 164 -12.70 -8.04 -24.80
C ASP A 164 -12.97 -9.50 -25.21
N GLU A 165 -12.51 -10.47 -24.40
CA GLU A 165 -12.80 -11.90 -24.60
C GLU A 165 -14.28 -12.25 -24.32
N TYR A 166 -14.98 -11.44 -23.50
CA TYR A 166 -16.39 -11.65 -23.16
C TYR A 166 -17.35 -11.06 -24.21
N LEU A 167 -16.95 -10.01 -24.92
CA LEU A 167 -17.77 -9.31 -25.92
C LEU A 167 -17.85 -10.07 -27.25
#